data_21c9cb15c695b29f66bf1ba3b7238212
#
_entry.id   21c9cb15c695b29f66bf1ba3b7238212
#
_cell.length_a   1.000
_cell.length_b   1.000
_cell.length_c   1.000
_cell.angle_alpha   90.00
_cell.angle_beta   90.00
_cell.angle_gamma   90.00
#
_symmetry.space_group_name_H-M   'P 1'
#
loop_
_entity.id
_entity.type
_entity.pdbx_description
1 polymer ?
#
loop_
_entity_poly.entity_id
_entity_poly.type
_entity_poly.pdbx_seq_one_letter_code
_entity_poly.pdbx_strand_id
1 'polypeptide(L)'
;MYETRNETGQALGFNRSSRFPRWDHALVAHRRMRDPQFRQQQIDGLRAPHVAPVNALVDELIDPSGRGWVPYVAPVYGGVDARVLNVHRDPGPKTNTQRGGSGFLCPENDDASAERFATLLDGAGIPVGETLSWNSYPWYVNRLPRAGELEAGVEPLRRLLDLLPRLRVVMLHGGSARDGWRRLARRHPDLVSELEVVPTYHTSNQAFIGPPEVRAARMAALREAFARTARILQEPSRPGWNCGLKA
;
A
#
# COMPACT_ATOMS: atom_id res chain seq x y z
N MET A 1 13.61 18.72 28.88
CA MET A 1 13.84 19.76 27.86
C MET A 1 15.30 20.14 27.93
N TYR A 2 16.17 19.53 27.10
CA TYR A 2 17.61 19.86 27.03
C TYR A 2 17.88 20.46 25.65
N GLU A 3 18.15 21.77 25.60
CA GLU A 3 18.69 22.44 24.42
C GLU A 3 20.19 22.16 24.36
N THR A 4 20.66 21.53 23.29
CA THR A 4 22.09 21.42 22.98
C THR A 4 22.55 22.66 22.23
N ARG A 5 23.42 23.46 22.83
CA ARG A 5 24.11 24.62 22.21
C ARG A 5 25.55 24.23 21.87
N ASN A 6 26.09 24.79 20.77
CA ASN A 6 27.50 24.64 20.47
C ASN A 6 28.36 25.57 21.34
N GLU A 7 29.69 25.39 21.31
CA GLU A 7 30.65 26.16 22.14
C GLU A 7 30.66 27.68 21.86
N THR A 8 29.93 28.16 20.85
CA THR A 8 29.80 29.61 20.52
C THR A 8 28.42 30.18 20.87
N GLY A 9 27.55 29.43 21.56
CA GLY A 9 26.25 29.90 22.04
C GLY A 9 25.16 30.06 20.97
N GLN A 10 25.38 29.65 19.73
CA GLN A 10 24.36 29.68 18.69
C GLN A 10 23.48 28.43 18.75
N ALA A 11 22.15 28.61 18.71
CA ALA A 11 21.20 27.52 18.57
C ALA A 11 21.43 26.80 17.24
N LEU A 12 21.70 25.50 17.30
CA LEU A 12 21.75 24.66 16.11
C LEU A 12 20.33 24.59 15.53
N GLY A 13 20.08 25.41 14.54
CA GLY A 13 18.87 25.33 13.73
C GLY A 13 18.81 23.96 13.08
N PHE A 14 17.88 23.12 13.51
CA PHE A 14 17.57 21.87 12.83
C PHE A 14 17.06 22.22 11.42
N ASN A 15 17.98 22.20 10.46
CA ASN A 15 17.63 22.25 9.05
C ASN A 15 16.89 20.94 8.71
N ARG A 16 15.56 21.01 8.64
CA ARG A 16 14.67 19.92 8.16
C ARG A 16 14.79 19.73 6.65
N SER A 17 15.97 19.71 6.09
CA SER A 17 16.17 19.18 4.75
C SER A 17 16.27 17.67 4.88
N SER A 18 15.15 16.98 4.70
CA SER A 18 15.07 15.54 4.63
C SER A 18 16.08 15.02 3.63
N ARG A 19 17.07 14.21 4.09
CA ARG A 19 18.05 13.50 3.23
C ARG A 19 17.42 12.41 2.36
N PHE A 20 16.12 12.31 2.32
CA PHE A 20 15.39 11.41 1.44
C PHE A 20 14.78 12.23 0.32
N PRO A 21 15.06 11.89 -0.96
CA PRO A 21 14.36 12.52 -2.07
C PRO A 21 12.86 12.34 -1.85
N ARG A 22 12.09 13.44 -1.84
CA ARG A 22 10.66 13.35 -1.99
C ARG A 22 10.42 12.70 -3.34
N TRP A 23 9.78 11.55 -3.34
CA TRP A 23 9.35 10.83 -4.55
C TRP A 23 8.15 11.54 -5.21
N ASP A 24 8.01 12.86 -4.96
CA ASP A 24 6.98 13.72 -5.51
C ASP A 24 7.12 13.73 -7.03
N HIS A 25 6.21 13.09 -7.73
CA HIS A 25 6.03 13.10 -9.20
C HIS A 25 6.93 12.20 -10.05
N ALA A 26 7.72 11.29 -9.51
CA ALA A 26 8.41 10.32 -10.36
C ALA A 26 7.39 9.34 -10.97
N LEU A 27 7.40 9.22 -12.30
CA LEU A 27 6.74 8.11 -13.00
C LEU A 27 7.23 6.80 -12.39
N VAL A 28 6.32 5.85 -12.14
CA VAL A 28 6.70 4.56 -11.57
C VAL A 28 7.58 3.84 -12.58
N ALA A 29 8.85 3.64 -12.25
CA ALA A 29 9.71 2.80 -13.08
C ALA A 29 9.31 1.34 -12.89
N HIS A 30 9.60 0.50 -13.91
CA HIS A 30 9.18 -0.89 -13.89
C HIS A 30 10.27 -1.79 -13.32
N ARG A 31 9.91 -2.66 -12.37
CA ARG A 31 10.72 -3.78 -11.87
C ARG A 31 12.08 -3.40 -11.28
N ARG A 32 12.23 -2.19 -10.70
CA ARG A 32 13.50 -1.75 -10.09
C ARG A 32 13.94 -2.61 -8.89
N MET A 33 13.05 -3.37 -8.26
CA MET A 33 13.45 -4.28 -7.17
C MET A 33 14.43 -5.39 -7.59
N ARG A 34 14.66 -5.60 -8.89
CA ARG A 34 15.77 -6.45 -9.39
C ARG A 34 17.14 -5.77 -9.30
N ASP A 35 17.18 -4.42 -9.29
CA ASP A 35 18.41 -3.66 -9.09
C ASP A 35 18.80 -3.68 -7.59
N PRO A 36 19.99 -4.20 -7.24
CA PRO A 36 20.45 -4.27 -5.85
C PRO A 36 20.55 -2.90 -5.18
N GLN A 37 20.94 -1.86 -5.93
CA GLN A 37 21.06 -0.51 -5.39
C GLN A 37 19.70 0.08 -5.01
N PHE A 38 18.71 -0.06 -5.90
CA PHE A 38 17.35 0.38 -5.58
C PHE A 38 16.76 -0.40 -4.41
N ARG A 39 16.97 -1.72 -4.36
CA ARG A 39 16.53 -2.55 -3.24
C ARG A 39 17.16 -2.10 -1.93
N GLN A 40 18.46 -1.80 -1.92
CA GLN A 40 19.15 -1.29 -0.74
C GLN A 40 18.56 0.05 -0.27
N GLN A 41 18.26 0.96 -1.20
CA GLN A 41 17.57 2.22 -0.86
C GLN A 41 16.23 1.99 -0.16
N GLN A 42 15.45 0.96 -0.58
CA GLN A 42 14.21 0.61 0.09
C GLN A 42 14.45 0.04 1.50
N ILE A 43 15.50 -0.75 1.68
CA ILE A 43 15.89 -1.28 3.00
C ILE A 43 16.32 -0.14 3.93
N ASP A 44 17.18 0.75 3.47
CA ASP A 44 17.68 1.91 4.24
C ASP A 44 16.54 2.86 4.65
N GLY A 45 15.53 3.01 3.77
CA GLY A 45 14.35 3.83 4.01
C GLY A 45 13.23 3.17 4.83
N LEU A 46 13.40 1.93 5.31
CA LEU A 46 12.34 1.14 5.95
C LEU A 46 11.72 1.83 7.19
N ARG A 47 12.47 2.72 7.83
CA ARG A 47 12.05 3.53 8.98
C ARG A 47 11.92 5.02 8.66
N ALA A 48 11.80 5.37 7.37
CA ALA A 48 11.50 6.75 7.00
C ALA A 48 10.16 7.19 7.62
N PRO A 49 10.02 8.46 8.08
CA PRO A 49 8.89 8.90 8.90
C PRO A 49 7.51 8.55 8.34
N HIS A 50 7.33 8.60 7.02
CA HIS A 50 6.05 8.32 6.37
C HIS A 50 5.68 6.82 6.36
N VAL A 51 6.64 5.90 6.37
CA VAL A 51 6.36 4.44 6.36
C VAL A 51 6.65 3.77 7.70
N ALA A 52 7.40 4.41 8.60
CA ALA A 52 7.78 3.83 9.89
C ALA A 52 6.58 3.34 10.72
N PRO A 53 5.45 4.07 10.85
CA PRO A 53 4.30 3.59 11.61
C PRO A 53 3.67 2.34 10.98
N VAL A 54 3.58 2.30 9.64
CA VAL A 54 3.06 1.13 8.90
C VAL A 54 3.97 -0.06 9.06
N ASN A 55 5.28 0.13 8.96
CA ASN A 55 6.27 -0.94 9.11
C ASN A 55 6.44 -1.40 10.58
N ALA A 56 6.13 -0.56 11.56
CA ALA A 56 5.99 -0.98 12.96
C ALA A 56 4.80 -1.94 13.14
N LEU A 57 3.66 -1.65 12.48
CA LEU A 57 2.55 -2.61 12.45
C LEU A 57 2.97 -3.95 11.81
N VAL A 58 3.78 -3.92 10.74
CA VAL A 58 4.30 -5.15 10.13
C VAL A 58 5.17 -5.94 11.12
N ASP A 59 6.05 -5.30 11.89
CA ASP A 59 6.90 -5.96 12.90
C ASP A 59 6.05 -6.72 13.93
N GLU A 60 4.95 -6.11 14.39
CA GLU A 60 4.04 -6.74 15.35
C GLU A 60 3.25 -7.92 14.75
N LEU A 61 3.01 -7.91 13.44
CA LEU A 61 2.28 -8.96 12.74
C LEU A 61 3.16 -10.17 12.39
N ILE A 62 4.49 -10.01 12.33
CA ILE A 62 5.41 -11.11 12.05
C ILE A 62 5.37 -12.09 13.21
N ASP A 63 4.94 -13.32 12.93
CA ASP A 63 4.80 -14.39 13.90
C ASP A 63 5.40 -15.69 13.33
N PRO A 64 6.70 -15.93 13.54
CA PRO A 64 7.38 -17.12 13.00
C PRO A 64 6.82 -18.44 13.52
N SER A 65 6.23 -18.44 14.74
CA SER A 65 5.65 -19.64 15.38
C SER A 65 4.20 -19.91 14.99
N GLY A 66 3.52 -18.94 14.37
CA GLY A 66 2.10 -19.00 14.03
C GLY A 66 1.80 -18.73 12.57
N ARG A 67 1.37 -17.50 12.26
CA ARG A 67 0.94 -17.11 10.89
C ARG A 67 2.09 -16.86 9.92
N GLY A 68 3.28 -16.63 10.44
CA GLY A 68 4.50 -16.51 9.64
C GLY A 68 4.87 -15.06 9.26
N TRP A 69 5.45 -14.95 8.09
CA TRP A 69 6.08 -13.73 7.59
C TRP A 69 5.09 -12.78 6.90
N VAL A 70 5.34 -11.48 7.06
CA VAL A 70 4.63 -10.37 6.42
C VAL A 70 5.64 -9.49 5.69
N PRO A 71 5.42 -9.09 4.43
CA PRO A 71 6.31 -8.17 3.73
C PRO A 71 6.19 -6.75 4.28
N TYR A 72 7.31 -6.03 4.33
CA TYR A 72 7.30 -4.61 4.63
C TYR A 72 6.68 -3.80 3.48
N VAL A 73 6.20 -2.61 3.80
CA VAL A 73 5.78 -1.62 2.81
C VAL A 73 7.00 -0.83 2.35
N ALA A 74 7.21 -0.78 1.03
CA ALA A 74 8.35 -0.08 0.45
C ALA A 74 8.23 1.45 0.65
N PRO A 75 9.33 2.13 1.01
CA PRO A 75 9.38 3.59 1.18
C PRO A 75 8.98 4.41 -0.05
N VAL A 76 8.95 3.83 -1.24
CA VAL A 76 8.46 4.49 -2.45
C VAL A 76 6.98 4.84 -2.37
N TYR A 77 6.19 4.15 -1.53
CA TYR A 77 4.80 4.49 -1.25
C TYR A 77 4.67 5.72 -0.34
N GLY A 78 3.46 6.30 -0.30
CA GLY A 78 3.15 7.45 0.56
C GLY A 78 3.06 7.14 2.05
N GLY A 79 3.03 5.86 2.43
CA GLY A 79 2.92 5.47 3.84
C GLY A 79 1.67 6.06 4.50
N VAL A 80 1.85 6.73 5.64
CA VAL A 80 0.75 7.38 6.39
C VAL A 80 0.13 8.57 5.66
N ASP A 81 0.81 9.13 4.67
CA ASP A 81 0.30 10.22 3.84
C ASP A 81 -0.54 9.74 2.66
N ALA A 82 -0.68 8.44 2.46
CA ALA A 82 -1.40 7.88 1.34
C ALA A 82 -2.88 8.30 1.32
N ARG A 83 -3.37 8.66 0.13
CA ARG A 83 -4.77 8.99 -0.16
C ARG A 83 -5.51 7.83 -0.81
N VAL A 84 -4.78 6.83 -1.33
CA VAL A 84 -5.30 5.61 -1.95
C VAL A 84 -4.71 4.39 -1.27
N LEU A 85 -5.57 3.50 -0.77
CA LEU A 85 -5.19 2.19 -0.27
C LEU A 85 -5.56 1.12 -1.32
N ASN A 86 -4.57 0.37 -1.78
CA ASN A 86 -4.75 -0.77 -2.67
C ASN A 86 -4.76 -2.06 -1.86
N VAL A 87 -5.92 -2.71 -1.73
CA VAL A 87 -6.06 -3.97 -1.00
C VAL A 87 -6.00 -5.13 -1.99
N HIS A 88 -5.01 -6.01 -1.79
CA HIS A 88 -4.81 -7.24 -2.56
C HIS A 88 -5.23 -8.48 -1.77
N ARG A 89 -4.97 -9.68 -2.30
CA ARG A 89 -5.34 -10.96 -1.69
C ARG A 89 -4.44 -11.34 -0.53
N ASP A 90 -3.21 -11.73 -0.84
CA ASP A 90 -2.11 -12.14 0.04
C ASP A 90 -0.77 -11.76 -0.62
N PRO A 91 0.35 -11.75 0.10
CA PRO A 91 1.65 -11.45 -0.49
C PRO A 91 2.02 -12.41 -1.62
N GLY A 92 2.49 -11.85 -2.74
CA GLY A 92 2.93 -12.64 -3.89
C GLY A 92 4.31 -13.29 -3.68
N PRO A 93 4.69 -14.32 -4.48
CA PRO A 93 5.98 -15.02 -4.34
C PRO A 93 7.19 -14.10 -4.45
N LYS A 94 7.10 -13.02 -5.23
CA LYS A 94 8.19 -12.05 -5.44
C LYS A 94 8.40 -11.11 -4.25
N THR A 95 7.56 -11.19 -3.23
CA THR A 95 7.79 -10.52 -1.95
C THR A 95 8.56 -11.40 -0.95
N ASN A 96 8.57 -12.74 -1.12
CA ASN A 96 9.13 -13.66 -0.14
C ASN A 96 10.66 -13.77 -0.29
N THR A 97 11.39 -13.31 0.72
CA THR A 97 12.87 -13.31 0.75
C THR A 97 13.47 -14.71 0.70
N GLN A 98 12.83 -15.72 1.31
CA GLN A 98 13.28 -17.11 1.25
C GLN A 98 13.23 -17.71 -0.16
N ARG A 99 12.52 -17.05 -1.08
CA ARG A 99 12.42 -17.42 -2.50
C ARG A 99 13.10 -16.41 -3.42
N GLY A 100 14.03 -15.61 -2.91
CA GLY A 100 14.73 -14.58 -3.66
C GLY A 100 13.88 -13.36 -3.98
N GLY A 101 12.75 -13.17 -3.27
CA GLY A 101 11.90 -11.98 -3.39
C GLY A 101 12.47 -10.76 -2.67
N SER A 102 11.80 -9.62 -2.85
CA SER A 102 12.28 -8.31 -2.40
C SER A 102 12.20 -8.09 -0.88
N GLY A 103 11.29 -8.76 -0.18
CA GLY A 103 10.93 -8.46 1.21
C GLY A 103 9.80 -7.41 1.33
N PHE A 104 9.35 -6.83 0.22
CA PHE A 104 8.47 -5.67 0.22
C PHE A 104 7.19 -5.86 -0.59
N LEU A 105 6.10 -5.24 -0.11
CA LEU A 105 5.05 -4.76 -1.00
C LEU A 105 5.61 -3.53 -1.73
N CYS A 106 5.76 -3.64 -3.05
CA CYS A 106 6.31 -2.57 -3.88
C CYS A 106 5.70 -2.62 -5.28
N PRO A 107 5.32 -1.48 -5.87
CA PRO A 107 4.79 -1.43 -7.23
C PRO A 107 5.86 -1.78 -8.27
N GLU A 108 7.13 -1.81 -7.85
CA GLU A 108 8.28 -2.08 -8.70
C GLU A 108 8.95 -3.44 -8.41
N ASN A 109 8.19 -4.37 -7.82
CA ASN A 109 8.62 -5.76 -7.70
C ASN A 109 8.84 -6.39 -9.09
N ASP A 110 9.80 -7.33 -9.17
CA ASP A 110 10.15 -7.97 -10.43
C ASP A 110 9.14 -9.06 -10.82
N ASP A 111 7.91 -8.64 -11.08
CA ASP A 111 6.84 -9.50 -11.58
C ASP A 111 5.82 -8.74 -12.44
N ALA A 112 5.07 -9.50 -13.26
CA ALA A 112 4.10 -8.94 -14.20
C ALA A 112 2.89 -8.28 -13.53
N SER A 113 2.57 -8.63 -12.28
CA SER A 113 1.44 -8.02 -11.55
C SER A 113 1.82 -6.61 -11.08
N ALA A 114 3.03 -6.48 -10.53
CA ALA A 114 3.58 -5.19 -10.10
C ALA A 114 3.78 -4.26 -11.31
N GLU A 115 4.36 -4.76 -12.41
CA GLU A 115 4.53 -3.99 -13.65
C GLU A 115 3.20 -3.47 -14.20
N ARG A 116 2.18 -4.33 -14.28
CA ARG A 116 0.84 -3.91 -14.73
C ARG A 116 0.23 -2.88 -13.79
N PHE A 117 0.40 -3.05 -12.48
CA PHE A 117 -0.07 -2.10 -11.48
C PHE A 117 0.61 -0.74 -11.65
N ALA A 118 1.93 -0.70 -11.81
CA ALA A 118 2.70 0.50 -12.09
C ALA A 118 2.24 1.22 -13.37
N THR A 119 2.08 0.46 -14.48
CA THR A 119 1.55 0.99 -15.75
C THR A 119 0.15 1.62 -15.60
N LEU A 120 -0.71 1.04 -14.75
CA LEU A 120 -2.06 1.56 -14.51
C LEU A 120 -2.04 2.84 -13.66
N LEU A 121 -1.16 2.93 -12.67
CA LEU A 121 -0.94 4.16 -11.90
C LEU A 121 -0.48 5.29 -12.81
N ASP A 122 0.56 5.05 -13.62
CA ASP A 122 1.09 6.04 -14.56
C ASP A 122 0.04 6.48 -15.58
N GLY A 123 -0.66 5.51 -16.19
CA GLY A 123 -1.69 5.79 -17.18
C GLY A 123 -2.89 6.57 -16.63
N ALA A 124 -3.13 6.52 -15.33
CA ALA A 124 -4.16 7.29 -14.63
C ALA A 124 -3.64 8.60 -14.03
N GLY A 125 -2.32 8.85 -14.06
CA GLY A 125 -1.71 10.02 -13.44
C GLY A 125 -1.78 10.01 -11.92
N ILE A 126 -1.78 8.82 -11.28
CA ILE A 126 -1.78 8.66 -9.82
C ILE A 126 -0.33 8.50 -9.36
N PRO A 127 0.25 9.49 -8.63
CA PRO A 127 1.59 9.36 -8.10
C PRO A 127 1.70 8.20 -7.10
N VAL A 128 2.78 7.43 -7.17
CA VAL A 128 3.01 6.30 -6.23
C VAL A 128 3.03 6.77 -4.78
N GLY A 129 3.57 7.96 -4.51
CA GLY A 129 3.60 8.60 -3.18
C GLY A 129 2.21 8.96 -2.63
N GLU A 130 1.15 8.92 -3.44
CA GLU A 130 -0.24 9.07 -2.98
C GLU A 130 -0.89 7.73 -2.64
N THR A 131 -0.18 6.63 -2.81
CA THR A 131 -0.73 5.27 -2.68
C THR A 131 -0.04 4.47 -1.58
N LEU A 132 -0.74 3.45 -1.12
CA LEU A 132 -0.24 2.39 -0.26
C LEU A 132 -0.82 1.06 -0.74
N SER A 133 -0.05 -0.02 -0.68
CA SER A 133 -0.57 -1.37 -0.91
C SER A 133 -0.60 -2.19 0.38
N TRP A 134 -1.66 -2.99 0.54
CA TRP A 134 -1.85 -3.92 1.63
C TRP A 134 -2.52 -5.20 1.15
N ASN A 135 -2.60 -6.22 2.02
CA ASN A 135 -3.26 -7.48 1.71
C ASN A 135 -4.44 -7.75 2.67
N SER A 136 -5.52 -8.33 2.14
CA SER A 136 -6.66 -8.80 2.96
C SER A 136 -6.24 -9.86 3.97
N TYR A 137 -5.23 -10.67 3.63
CA TYR A 137 -4.51 -11.55 4.53
C TYR A 137 -3.02 -11.18 4.44
N PRO A 138 -2.44 -10.49 5.43
CA PRO A 138 -1.11 -9.92 5.32
C PRO A 138 0.02 -10.95 5.36
N TRP A 139 -0.24 -12.15 5.91
CA TRP A 139 0.76 -13.23 5.98
C TRP A 139 0.88 -14.01 4.66
N TYR A 140 2.09 -14.44 4.34
CA TYR A 140 2.38 -15.16 3.10
C TYR A 140 1.83 -16.59 3.12
N VAL A 141 0.91 -16.92 2.22
CA VAL A 141 0.36 -18.29 2.07
C VAL A 141 0.47 -18.84 0.66
N ASN A 142 0.65 -17.98 -0.36
CA ASN A 142 0.79 -18.34 -1.78
C ASN A 142 -0.34 -19.25 -2.31
N ARG A 143 -1.54 -19.06 -1.81
CA ARG A 143 -2.78 -19.72 -2.22
C ARG A 143 -3.97 -18.83 -1.93
N LEU A 144 -5.16 -19.27 -2.32
CA LEU A 144 -6.38 -18.58 -1.92
C LEU A 144 -6.55 -18.64 -0.39
N PRO A 145 -6.63 -17.51 0.33
CA PRO A 145 -6.91 -17.50 1.76
C PRO A 145 -8.28 -18.11 2.06
N ARG A 146 -8.33 -18.88 3.15
CA ARG A 146 -9.59 -19.44 3.69
C ARG A 146 -10.42 -18.36 4.39
N ALA A 147 -11.70 -18.63 4.62
CA ALA A 147 -12.59 -17.70 5.30
C ALA A 147 -12.07 -17.22 6.66
N GLY A 148 -11.55 -18.15 7.49
CA GLY A 148 -10.94 -17.81 8.78
C GLY A 148 -9.65 -16.99 8.67
N GLU A 149 -8.89 -17.13 7.58
CA GLU A 149 -7.70 -16.33 7.31
C GLU A 149 -8.09 -14.90 6.88
N LEU A 150 -9.09 -14.73 6.02
CA LEU A 150 -9.64 -13.40 5.71
C LEU A 150 -10.23 -12.72 6.94
N GLU A 151 -10.84 -13.50 7.85
CA GLU A 151 -11.32 -13.01 9.13
C GLU A 151 -10.17 -12.52 10.03
N ALA A 152 -9.07 -13.27 10.08
CA ALA A 152 -7.87 -12.88 10.81
C ALA A 152 -7.18 -11.64 10.24
N GLY A 153 -7.38 -11.34 8.96
CA GLY A 153 -6.86 -10.15 8.28
C GLY A 153 -7.64 -8.86 8.60
N VAL A 154 -8.83 -8.96 9.21
CA VAL A 154 -9.68 -7.78 9.51
C VAL A 154 -9.02 -6.83 10.48
N GLU A 155 -8.50 -7.33 11.60
CA GLU A 155 -7.88 -6.49 12.62
C GLU A 155 -6.58 -5.80 12.14
N PRO A 156 -5.64 -6.47 11.46
CA PRO A 156 -4.52 -5.78 10.82
C PRO A 156 -4.95 -4.68 9.86
N LEU A 157 -5.99 -4.91 9.03
CA LEU A 157 -6.49 -3.90 8.10
C LEU A 157 -7.15 -2.72 8.84
N ARG A 158 -7.92 -2.97 9.91
CA ARG A 158 -8.49 -1.93 10.77
C ARG A 158 -7.37 -1.04 11.35
N ARG A 159 -6.36 -1.66 11.96
CA ARG A 159 -5.21 -0.94 12.54
C ARG A 159 -4.45 -0.12 11.49
N LEU A 160 -4.32 -0.64 10.27
CA LEU A 160 -3.72 0.11 9.17
C LEU A 160 -4.54 1.36 8.84
N LEU A 161 -5.88 1.26 8.79
CA LEU A 161 -6.74 2.42 8.50
C LEU A 161 -6.57 3.53 9.53
N ASP A 162 -6.37 3.20 10.80
CA ASP A 162 -6.10 4.19 11.86
C ASP A 162 -4.80 4.97 11.62
N LEU A 163 -3.86 4.42 10.86
CA LEU A 163 -2.58 5.06 10.49
C LEU A 163 -2.68 5.95 9.24
N LEU A 164 -3.83 5.97 8.55
CA LEU A 164 -4.00 6.64 7.25
C LEU A 164 -4.97 7.84 7.32
N PRO A 165 -4.62 8.93 8.01
CA PRO A 165 -5.55 10.05 8.25
C PRO A 165 -5.97 10.80 6.98
N ARG A 166 -5.25 10.62 5.87
CA ARG A 166 -5.53 11.26 4.58
C ARG A 166 -6.21 10.34 3.56
N LEU A 167 -6.55 9.12 3.97
CA LEU A 167 -7.14 8.11 3.07
C LEU A 167 -8.49 8.56 2.53
N ARG A 168 -8.69 8.51 1.23
CA ARG A 168 -9.94 8.86 0.54
C ARG A 168 -10.53 7.69 -0.24
N VAL A 169 -9.68 6.89 -0.86
CA VAL A 169 -10.09 5.83 -1.78
C VAL A 169 -9.49 4.49 -1.36
N VAL A 170 -10.32 3.45 -1.39
CA VAL A 170 -9.87 2.07 -1.22
C VAL A 170 -10.16 1.29 -2.49
N MET A 171 -9.11 0.87 -3.18
CA MET A 171 -9.21 0.00 -4.35
C MET A 171 -9.14 -1.46 -3.92
N LEU A 172 -10.15 -2.25 -4.29
CA LEU A 172 -10.25 -3.66 -3.92
C LEU A 172 -9.92 -4.57 -5.10
N HIS A 173 -8.70 -5.12 -5.11
CA HIS A 173 -8.16 -5.90 -6.22
C HIS A 173 -8.55 -7.39 -6.14
N GLY A 174 -9.69 -7.74 -6.72
CA GLY A 174 -10.19 -9.11 -6.82
C GLY A 174 -11.12 -9.55 -5.69
N GLY A 175 -11.52 -10.83 -5.71
CA GLY A 175 -12.57 -11.38 -4.85
C GLY A 175 -12.20 -11.38 -3.36
N SER A 176 -10.98 -11.81 -3.02
CA SER A 176 -10.51 -11.86 -1.62
C SER A 176 -10.42 -10.47 -0.98
N ALA A 177 -9.99 -9.46 -1.75
CA ALA A 177 -9.96 -8.08 -1.28
C ALA A 177 -11.37 -7.57 -0.96
N ARG A 178 -12.33 -7.86 -1.84
CA ARG A 178 -13.74 -7.51 -1.61
C ARG A 178 -14.35 -8.25 -0.42
N ASP A 179 -14.00 -9.52 -0.22
CA ASP A 179 -14.50 -10.30 0.93
C ASP A 179 -13.90 -9.80 2.25
N GLY A 180 -12.58 -9.59 2.30
CA GLY A 180 -11.91 -9.02 3.47
C GLY A 180 -12.47 -7.65 3.85
N TRP A 181 -12.65 -6.77 2.85
CA TRP A 181 -13.25 -5.44 3.07
C TRP A 181 -14.70 -5.52 3.59
N ARG A 182 -15.52 -6.40 3.03
CA ARG A 182 -16.90 -6.59 3.48
C ARG A 182 -16.98 -7.05 4.94
N ARG A 183 -16.04 -7.88 5.40
CA ARG A 183 -15.92 -8.30 6.80
C ARG A 183 -15.56 -7.12 7.69
N LEU A 184 -14.58 -6.31 7.29
CA LEU A 184 -14.20 -5.09 7.99
C LEU A 184 -15.38 -4.11 8.10
N ALA A 185 -16.03 -3.79 6.97
CA ALA A 185 -17.14 -2.84 6.93
C ALA A 185 -18.34 -3.26 7.80
N ARG A 186 -18.60 -4.56 7.92
CA ARG A 186 -19.66 -5.06 8.82
C ARG A 186 -19.33 -4.89 10.30
N ARG A 187 -18.03 -4.97 10.67
CA ARG A 187 -17.59 -4.83 12.08
C ARG A 187 -17.36 -3.40 12.49
N HIS A 188 -16.91 -2.58 11.54
CA HIS A 188 -16.48 -1.21 11.76
C HIS A 188 -17.11 -0.27 10.71
N PRO A 189 -18.47 -0.18 10.65
CA PRO A 189 -19.14 0.62 9.61
C PRO A 189 -18.75 2.10 9.65
N ASP A 190 -18.57 2.65 10.84
CA ASP A 190 -18.22 4.07 11.01
C ASP A 190 -16.82 4.39 10.47
N LEU A 191 -15.88 3.44 10.59
CA LEU A 191 -14.49 3.60 10.09
C LEU A 191 -14.43 3.73 8.58
N VAL A 192 -15.37 3.13 7.85
CA VAL A 192 -15.35 3.04 6.39
C VAL A 192 -16.41 3.92 5.70
N SER A 193 -17.30 4.57 6.45
CA SER A 193 -18.46 5.30 5.94
C SER A 193 -18.11 6.42 4.96
N GLU A 194 -16.98 7.09 5.21
CA GLU A 194 -16.52 8.23 4.41
C GLU A 194 -15.58 7.85 3.26
N LEU A 195 -15.21 6.56 3.15
CA LEU A 195 -14.25 6.10 2.17
C LEU A 195 -14.94 5.73 0.85
N GLU A 196 -14.39 6.24 -0.25
CA GLU A 196 -14.80 5.81 -1.58
C GLU A 196 -14.22 4.43 -1.90
N VAL A 197 -15.07 3.47 -2.21
CA VAL A 197 -14.64 2.10 -2.51
C VAL A 197 -14.72 1.84 -4.01
N VAL A 198 -13.59 1.42 -4.59
CA VAL A 198 -13.45 1.11 -6.02
C VAL A 198 -13.09 -0.37 -6.19
N PRO A 199 -14.06 -1.27 -6.37
CA PRO A 199 -13.78 -2.67 -6.66
C PRO A 199 -13.24 -2.84 -8.08
N THR A 200 -12.20 -3.68 -8.21
CA THR A 200 -11.58 -3.95 -9.51
C THR A 200 -11.07 -5.38 -9.63
N TYR A 201 -10.51 -5.74 -10.79
CA TYR A 201 -9.82 -7.00 -10.98
C TYR A 201 -8.42 -6.95 -10.36
N HIS A 202 -7.86 -8.12 -10.03
CA HIS A 202 -6.47 -8.23 -9.64
C HIS A 202 -5.55 -8.01 -10.85
N THR A 203 -4.37 -7.43 -10.64
CA THR A 203 -3.40 -7.17 -11.71
C THR A 203 -2.57 -8.40 -12.12
N SER A 204 -2.75 -9.56 -11.48
CA SER A 204 -2.04 -10.80 -11.82
C SER A 204 -2.51 -11.42 -13.15
N ASN A 205 -1.65 -12.21 -13.77
CA ASN A 205 -1.99 -12.91 -15.00
C ASN A 205 -3.20 -13.84 -14.86
N GLN A 206 -3.45 -14.39 -13.66
CA GLN A 206 -4.63 -15.21 -13.38
C GLN A 206 -5.95 -14.46 -13.62
N ALA A 207 -5.97 -13.14 -13.40
CA ALA A 207 -7.15 -12.34 -13.68
C ALA A 207 -7.43 -12.17 -15.19
N PHE A 208 -6.48 -12.54 -16.05
CA PHE A 208 -6.56 -12.40 -17.52
C PHE A 208 -6.59 -13.74 -18.24
N ILE A 209 -6.95 -14.83 -17.57
CA ILE A 209 -7.20 -16.13 -18.21
C ILE A 209 -8.55 -16.06 -18.92
N GLY A 210 -8.58 -16.48 -20.19
CA GLY A 210 -9.79 -16.53 -21.01
C GLY A 210 -9.58 -16.04 -22.44
N PRO A 211 -10.64 -15.99 -23.24
CA PRO A 211 -10.62 -15.49 -24.61
C PRO A 211 -10.13 -14.03 -24.71
N PRO A 212 -9.64 -13.58 -25.87
CA PRO A 212 -9.10 -12.24 -26.07
C PRO A 212 -10.07 -11.11 -25.65
N GLU A 213 -11.35 -11.25 -25.99
CA GLU A 213 -12.41 -10.28 -25.66
C GLU A 213 -12.64 -10.16 -24.15
N VAL A 214 -12.58 -11.26 -23.40
CA VAL A 214 -12.69 -11.26 -21.93
C VAL A 214 -11.48 -10.58 -21.31
N ARG A 215 -10.28 -10.86 -21.85
CA ARG A 215 -9.06 -10.18 -21.37
C ARG A 215 -9.09 -8.68 -21.64
N ALA A 216 -9.55 -8.28 -22.83
CA ALA A 216 -9.71 -6.88 -23.19
C ALA A 216 -10.72 -6.16 -22.30
N ALA A 217 -11.87 -6.77 -22.06
CA ALA A 217 -12.91 -6.22 -21.17
C ALA A 217 -12.40 -6.04 -19.73
N ARG A 218 -11.66 -7.02 -19.18
CA ARG A 218 -11.07 -6.92 -17.82
C ARG A 218 -10.00 -5.84 -17.74
N MET A 219 -9.19 -5.66 -18.80
CA MET A 219 -8.20 -4.58 -18.86
C MET A 219 -8.87 -3.21 -18.96
N ALA A 220 -9.93 -3.08 -19.75
CA ALA A 220 -10.72 -1.85 -19.82
C ALA A 220 -11.33 -1.50 -18.46
N ALA A 221 -11.92 -2.48 -17.75
CA ALA A 221 -12.47 -2.29 -16.42
C ALA A 221 -11.39 -1.89 -15.40
N LEU A 222 -10.17 -2.44 -15.49
CA LEU A 222 -9.04 -2.01 -14.66
C LEU A 222 -8.69 -0.54 -14.93
N ARG A 223 -8.48 -0.16 -16.19
CA ARG A 223 -8.17 1.22 -16.57
C ARG A 223 -9.23 2.20 -16.07
N GLU A 224 -10.52 1.84 -16.20
CA GLU A 224 -11.62 2.69 -15.70
C GLU A 224 -11.59 2.81 -14.17
N ALA A 225 -11.30 1.74 -13.42
CA ALA A 225 -11.18 1.81 -11.97
C ALA A 225 -10.07 2.78 -11.52
N PHE A 226 -8.90 2.74 -12.19
CA PHE A 226 -7.80 3.67 -11.90
C PHE A 226 -8.15 5.11 -12.32
N ALA A 227 -8.76 5.30 -13.49
CA ALA A 227 -9.23 6.62 -13.94
C ALA A 227 -10.29 7.21 -12.99
N ARG A 228 -11.24 6.39 -12.51
CA ARG A 228 -12.21 6.80 -11.47
C ARG A 228 -11.49 7.22 -10.19
N THR A 229 -10.52 6.45 -9.73
CA THR A 229 -9.71 6.80 -8.54
C THR A 229 -9.02 8.15 -8.73
N ALA A 230 -8.39 8.39 -9.88
CA ALA A 230 -7.76 9.67 -10.17
C ALA A 230 -8.75 10.84 -10.13
N ARG A 231 -9.96 10.69 -10.69
CA ARG A 231 -11.02 11.73 -10.62
C ARG A 231 -11.40 12.04 -9.17
N ILE A 232 -11.62 11.01 -8.32
CA ILE A 232 -11.95 11.20 -6.90
C ILE A 232 -10.83 11.98 -6.17
N LEU A 233 -9.56 11.71 -6.50
CA LEU A 233 -8.43 12.43 -5.90
C LEU A 233 -8.37 13.91 -6.28
N GLN A 234 -8.89 14.28 -7.44
CA GLN A 234 -8.96 15.67 -7.91
C GLN A 234 -10.14 16.46 -7.32
N GLU A 235 -11.18 15.78 -6.85
CA GLU A 235 -12.30 16.42 -6.18
C GLU A 235 -11.85 17.06 -4.85
N PRO A 236 -12.39 18.23 -4.47
CA PRO A 236 -12.13 18.80 -3.16
C PRO A 236 -12.54 17.82 -2.05
N SER A 237 -11.78 17.78 -0.97
CA SER A 237 -12.14 16.97 0.20
C SER A 237 -13.52 17.42 0.72
N ARG A 238 -14.40 16.47 1.03
CA ARG A 238 -15.71 16.78 1.62
C ARG A 238 -15.49 17.54 2.93
N PRO A 239 -16.23 18.65 3.17
CA PRO A 239 -16.16 19.37 4.45
C PRO A 239 -16.52 18.40 5.59
N GLY A 240 -15.65 18.31 6.62
CA GLY A 240 -15.87 17.43 7.77
C GLY A 240 -14.94 16.22 7.85
N TRP A 241 -14.04 16.01 6.89
CA TRP A 241 -13.09 14.91 6.92
C TRP A 241 -11.95 15.20 7.92
N ASN A 242 -12.19 14.86 9.18
CA ASN A 242 -11.16 14.68 10.21
C ASN A 242 -11.25 13.21 10.64
N CYS A 243 -10.43 12.34 10.06
CA CYS A 243 -10.26 10.99 10.59
C CYS A 243 -9.64 11.12 11.99
N GLY A 244 -10.52 10.97 12.97
CA GLY A 244 -10.37 10.87 14.40
C GLY A 244 -8.98 10.95 15.04
N LEU A 245 -8.48 12.13 15.30
CA LEU A 245 -7.75 12.38 16.53
C LEU A 245 -8.82 12.63 17.63
N LYS A 246 -9.38 11.55 18.17
CA LYS A 246 -9.96 11.61 19.52
C LYS A 246 -8.77 11.66 20.47
N ALA A 247 -8.63 12.83 21.11
CA ALA A 247 -7.73 13.08 22.21
C ALA A 247 -7.91 12.08 23.35
#